data_f76cc94b278c149f8a2f4d6c5d78182c
#
_entry.id   f76cc94b278c149f8a2f4d6c5d78182c
#
_cell.length_a   1.000
_cell.length_b   1.000
_cell.length_c   1.000
_cell.angle_alpha   90.00
_cell.angle_beta   90.00
_cell.angle_gamma   90.00
#
_symmetry.space_group_name_H-M   'P 1'
#
loop_
_entity.id
_entity.type
_entity.pdbx_description
1 polymer ?
#
loop_
_entity_poly.entity_id
_entity_poly.type
_entity_poly.pdbx_seq_one_letter_code
_entity_poly.pdbx_strand_id
1 'polypeptide(L)'
;MNRNSQVKRRFGLFLLAIFCVVPSLGEGYAILWGERHGFTGKALRDGLDFWAGGFLASHGHVAMVFDPVAYQGFLNGAFFAGAKTLDVHMWSYPPNYLLLASGFGWLAPWHAVLAFDALSLALLVVVLRLARLPWLLILAVAASPVAFENFLEGQNAALLTALIGGGILLLPTRPRLAGVLAGLASIKPQLGVVLPLFLLRRAPVAFAWAALAAVVLGAASVWAFGPGAWAAFWTVTRPAMSNVLLTGKPPEFAGGLISVFAAVRFLGVHAALVVQGVVSLGAVFWAWRRKNAVEILVLAALASPYLHDYDLLGVALAVALLVRDRLERGFLPGEAILFFLAWFGPGTLPWAPQFAHLTPVILLLLLASAWRRGPVLPCDSSQVPPVLPGSSAGPLPIPGPPDSTGRGWSVTE
;
A
#
# COMPACT_ATOMS: atom_id res chain seq x y z
N MET A 1 6.53 -33.53 -6.35
CA MET A 1 7.10 -32.67 -5.26
C MET A 1 7.19 -33.53 -4.02
N ASN A 2 8.39 -33.81 -3.49
CA ASN A 2 8.64 -34.75 -2.40
C ASN A 2 7.95 -34.26 -1.09
N ARG A 3 7.38 -35.19 -0.30
CA ARG A 3 6.66 -34.91 0.97
C ARG A 3 7.49 -34.06 1.93
N ASN A 4 8.81 -34.26 1.97
CA ASN A 4 9.74 -33.45 2.78
C ASN A 4 9.84 -31.96 2.31
N SER A 5 9.70 -31.70 1.04
CA SER A 5 9.72 -30.31 0.53
C SER A 5 8.42 -29.56 0.88
N GLN A 6 7.28 -30.27 0.93
CA GLN A 6 6.01 -29.70 1.38
C GLN A 6 6.01 -29.40 2.89
N VAL A 7 6.59 -30.26 3.71
CA VAL A 7 6.70 -30.04 5.16
C VAL A 7 7.61 -28.84 5.45
N LYS A 8 8.80 -28.78 4.82
CA LYS A 8 9.70 -27.62 4.96
C LYS A 8 9.04 -26.30 4.53
N ARG A 9 8.28 -26.32 3.43
CA ARG A 9 7.53 -25.16 2.94
C ARG A 9 6.45 -24.73 3.93
N ARG A 10 5.65 -25.66 4.46
CA ARG A 10 4.59 -25.37 5.46
C ARG A 10 5.19 -24.83 6.75
N PHE A 11 6.29 -25.39 7.22
CA PHE A 11 6.99 -24.92 8.40
C PHE A 11 7.59 -23.52 8.20
N GLY A 12 8.23 -23.27 7.06
CA GLY A 12 8.73 -21.92 6.73
C GLY A 12 7.62 -20.85 6.66
N LEU A 13 6.46 -21.21 6.11
CA LEU A 13 5.29 -20.35 6.05
C LEU A 13 4.65 -20.14 7.44
N PHE A 14 4.66 -21.14 8.30
CA PHE A 14 4.21 -21.02 9.69
C PHE A 14 5.14 -20.11 10.51
N LEU A 15 6.47 -20.28 10.37
CA LEU A 15 7.44 -19.36 10.98
C LEU A 15 7.25 -17.93 10.47
N LEU A 16 7.06 -17.75 9.15
CA LEU A 16 6.80 -16.43 8.57
C LEU A 16 5.52 -15.79 9.18
N ALA A 17 4.45 -16.58 9.35
CA ALA A 17 3.23 -16.09 9.98
C ALA A 17 3.46 -15.66 11.44
N ILE A 18 4.21 -16.46 12.23
CA ILE A 18 4.58 -16.10 13.61
C ILE A 18 5.43 -14.83 13.61
N PHE A 19 6.45 -14.75 12.76
CA PHE A 19 7.32 -13.58 12.65
C PHE A 19 6.58 -12.32 12.17
N CYS A 20 5.46 -12.45 11.47
CA CYS A 20 4.62 -11.30 11.11
C CYS A 20 3.69 -10.87 12.25
N VAL A 21 3.03 -11.84 12.90
CA VAL A 21 1.97 -11.56 13.90
C VAL A 21 2.55 -11.13 15.25
N VAL A 22 3.60 -11.79 15.73
CA VAL A 22 4.15 -11.53 17.08
C VAL A 22 4.70 -10.10 17.23
N PRO A 23 5.53 -9.57 16.31
CA PRO A 23 5.99 -8.19 16.41
C PRO A 23 4.84 -7.18 16.28
N SER A 24 3.89 -7.42 15.38
CA SER A 24 2.72 -6.54 15.22
C SER A 24 1.86 -6.49 16.49
N LEU A 25 1.65 -7.62 17.16
CA LEU A 25 0.97 -7.65 18.45
C LEU A 25 1.77 -6.96 19.55
N GLY A 26 3.10 -7.13 19.56
CA GLY A 26 4.01 -6.45 20.50
C GLY A 26 4.00 -4.94 20.32
N GLU A 27 4.06 -4.48 19.09
CA GLU A 27 3.97 -3.07 18.72
C GLU A 27 2.60 -2.48 19.13
N GLY A 28 1.50 -3.18 18.80
CA GLY A 28 0.16 -2.79 19.20
C GLY A 28 -0.02 -2.69 20.70
N TYR A 29 0.50 -3.66 21.44
CA TYR A 29 0.51 -3.61 22.88
C TYR A 29 1.29 -2.40 23.42
N ALA A 30 2.47 -2.14 22.86
CA ALA A 30 3.32 -1.04 23.29
C ALA A 30 2.68 0.33 23.02
N ILE A 31 1.99 0.50 21.89
CA ILE A 31 1.27 1.73 21.55
C ILE A 31 0.05 1.90 22.42
N LEU A 32 -0.78 0.87 22.58
CA LEU A 32 -1.94 0.91 23.50
C LEU A 32 -1.54 1.13 24.95
N TRP A 33 -0.40 0.57 25.37
CA TRP A 33 0.17 0.82 26.68
C TRP A 33 0.64 2.28 26.82
N GLY A 34 1.34 2.80 25.81
CA GLY A 34 1.77 4.19 25.75
C GLY A 34 0.61 5.17 25.78
N GLU A 35 -0.48 4.91 25.04
CA GLU A 35 -1.71 5.70 25.06
C GLU A 35 -2.32 5.76 26.49
N ARG A 36 -2.43 4.59 27.17
CA ARG A 36 -2.95 4.52 28.54
C ARG A 36 -2.11 5.31 29.56
N HIS A 37 -0.82 5.48 29.30
CA HIS A 37 0.13 6.16 30.19
C HIS A 37 0.49 7.57 29.71
N GLY A 38 -0.16 8.07 28.66
CA GLY A 38 0.03 9.42 28.13
C GLY A 38 1.35 9.65 27.38
N PHE A 39 2.01 8.57 26.93
CA PHE A 39 3.29 8.64 26.22
C PHE A 39 3.18 8.81 24.71
N THR A 40 2.06 8.43 24.11
CA THR A 40 1.87 8.52 22.66
C THR A 40 0.46 9.03 22.36
N GLY A 41 0.29 9.92 21.41
CA GLY A 41 -1.00 10.35 20.87
C GLY A 41 -1.16 9.81 19.45
N LYS A 42 -0.76 8.54 19.17
CA LYS A 42 -0.69 7.99 17.82
C LYS A 42 -1.91 7.18 17.39
N ALA A 43 -2.60 6.52 18.33
CA ALA A 43 -3.68 5.63 17.96
C ALA A 43 -4.84 6.38 17.29
N LEU A 44 -5.16 5.98 16.05
CA LEU A 44 -6.24 6.50 15.22
C LEU A 44 -6.19 8.01 14.93
N ARG A 45 -5.09 8.67 15.25
CA ARG A 45 -4.92 10.11 15.13
C ARG A 45 -5.18 10.62 13.72
N ASP A 46 -4.54 9.97 12.73
CA ASP A 46 -4.67 10.36 11.34
C ASP A 46 -6.01 9.89 10.74
N GLY A 47 -6.59 8.83 11.32
CA GLY A 47 -7.96 8.42 11.01
C GLY A 47 -9.00 9.44 11.44
N LEU A 48 -8.76 10.15 12.55
CA LEU A 48 -9.62 11.25 12.98
C LEU A 48 -9.54 12.45 12.03
N ASP A 49 -8.38 12.72 11.42
CA ASP A 49 -8.24 13.68 10.33
C ASP A 49 -9.11 13.29 9.13
N PHE A 50 -9.08 12.00 8.74
CA PHE A 50 -9.90 11.50 7.66
C PHE A 50 -11.40 11.69 7.97
N TRP A 51 -11.84 11.34 9.19
CA TRP A 51 -13.21 11.56 9.62
C TRP A 51 -13.58 13.06 9.63
N ALA A 52 -12.74 13.92 10.17
CA ALA A 52 -13.01 15.35 10.28
C ALA A 52 -13.17 16.03 8.91
N GLY A 53 -12.29 15.69 7.95
CA GLY A 53 -12.44 16.16 6.57
C GLY A 53 -13.76 15.69 5.96
N GLY A 54 -14.10 14.41 6.14
CA GLY A 54 -15.35 13.83 5.69
C GLY A 54 -16.58 14.46 6.33
N PHE A 55 -16.56 14.67 7.65
CA PHE A 55 -17.64 15.32 8.39
C PHE A 55 -17.88 16.77 7.90
N LEU A 56 -16.83 17.58 7.86
CA LEU A 56 -16.94 18.96 7.39
C LEU A 56 -17.45 19.04 5.96
N ALA A 57 -16.99 18.17 5.08
CA ALA A 57 -17.42 18.17 3.68
C ALA A 57 -18.88 17.73 3.53
N SER A 58 -19.32 16.68 4.23
CA SER A 58 -20.71 16.17 4.17
C SER A 58 -21.72 17.13 4.80
N HIS A 59 -21.28 18.04 5.67
CA HIS A 59 -22.12 19.06 6.31
C HIS A 59 -21.98 20.47 5.67
N GLY A 60 -21.39 20.57 4.48
CA GLY A 60 -21.32 21.82 3.71
C GLY A 60 -20.20 22.77 4.13
N HIS A 61 -19.27 22.35 4.99
CA HIS A 61 -18.15 23.16 5.50
C HIS A 61 -16.83 22.90 4.77
N VAL A 62 -16.87 22.64 3.46
CA VAL A 62 -15.69 22.28 2.64
C VAL A 62 -14.57 23.34 2.72
N ALA A 63 -14.91 24.63 2.84
CA ALA A 63 -13.92 25.69 2.96
C ALA A 63 -13.03 25.53 4.20
N MET A 64 -13.59 25.04 5.32
CA MET A 64 -12.82 24.78 6.54
C MET A 64 -11.81 23.63 6.38
N VAL A 65 -12.10 22.67 5.51
CA VAL A 65 -11.18 21.53 5.27
C VAL A 65 -9.85 22.00 4.70
N PHE A 66 -9.87 23.02 3.85
CA PHE A 66 -8.69 23.58 3.18
C PHE A 66 -8.14 24.85 3.85
N ASP A 67 -8.66 25.23 5.01
CA ASP A 67 -8.10 26.25 5.89
C ASP A 67 -7.41 25.56 7.09
N PRO A 68 -6.07 25.53 7.16
CA PRO A 68 -5.35 24.82 8.22
C PRO A 68 -5.71 25.29 9.64
N VAL A 69 -6.00 26.59 9.82
CA VAL A 69 -6.34 27.15 11.14
C VAL A 69 -7.74 26.74 11.55
N ALA A 70 -8.72 26.87 10.66
CA ALA A 70 -10.11 26.48 10.90
C ALA A 70 -10.22 24.96 11.11
N TYR A 71 -9.49 24.17 10.32
CA TYR A 71 -9.46 22.72 10.43
C TYR A 71 -8.86 22.24 11.75
N GLN A 72 -7.70 22.79 12.13
CA GLN A 72 -7.07 22.52 13.43
C GLN A 72 -7.97 22.91 14.60
N GLY A 73 -8.65 24.07 14.48
CA GLY A 73 -9.61 24.54 15.49
C GLY A 73 -10.79 23.57 15.67
N PHE A 74 -11.32 23.02 14.57
CA PHE A 74 -12.37 22.00 14.58
C PHE A 74 -11.91 20.73 15.26
N LEU A 75 -10.74 20.19 14.90
CA LEU A 75 -10.18 18.99 15.52
C LEU A 75 -9.96 19.14 17.03
N ASN A 76 -9.39 20.27 17.45
CA ASN A 76 -9.14 20.55 18.85
C ASN A 76 -10.46 20.68 19.63
N GLY A 77 -11.48 21.32 19.07
CA GLY A 77 -12.81 21.42 19.69
C GLY A 77 -13.55 20.08 19.78
N ALA A 78 -13.40 19.22 18.74
CA ALA A 78 -14.09 17.95 18.70
C ALA A 78 -13.50 16.88 19.65
N PHE A 79 -12.16 16.86 19.85
CA PHE A 79 -11.48 15.77 20.52
C PHE A 79 -10.67 16.15 21.75
N PHE A 80 -10.32 17.45 21.93
CA PHE A 80 -9.33 17.87 22.94
C PHE A 80 -9.82 19.01 23.82
N ALA A 81 -11.13 19.11 24.08
CA ALA A 81 -11.72 20.17 24.87
C ALA A 81 -10.99 20.39 26.22
N GLY A 82 -10.07 21.35 26.27
CA GLY A 82 -9.36 21.81 27.46
C GLY A 82 -8.09 21.04 27.86
N ALA A 83 -7.66 20.02 27.11
CA ALA A 83 -6.42 19.28 27.33
C ALA A 83 -5.40 19.56 26.21
N LYS A 84 -4.37 18.80 26.04
CA LYS A 84 -3.31 18.97 25.05
C LYS A 84 -3.88 19.21 23.63
N THR A 85 -3.46 20.29 22.97
CA THR A 85 -3.71 20.50 21.55
C THR A 85 -2.92 19.50 20.72
N LEU A 86 -3.53 18.96 19.64
CA LEU A 86 -2.77 18.25 18.62
C LEU A 86 -1.72 19.19 18.02
N ASP A 87 -0.52 18.67 17.80
CA ASP A 87 0.46 19.32 16.94
C ASP A 87 -0.12 19.47 15.53
N VAL A 88 0.39 20.39 14.73
CA VAL A 88 -0.15 20.83 13.44
C VAL A 88 -0.79 19.69 12.62
N HIS A 89 -2.11 19.66 12.57
CA HIS A 89 -2.91 18.77 11.73
C HIS A 89 -3.63 19.59 10.66
N MET A 90 -3.54 19.13 9.41
CA MET A 90 -4.23 19.73 8.28
C MET A 90 -4.67 18.64 7.31
N TRP A 91 -5.75 18.88 6.59
CA TRP A 91 -6.13 18.01 5.49
C TRP A 91 -5.07 18.05 4.39
N SER A 92 -4.35 16.96 4.21
CA SER A 92 -3.17 16.90 3.34
C SER A 92 -3.43 16.29 1.96
N TYR A 93 -4.69 16.06 1.61
CA TYR A 93 -5.08 15.36 0.38
C TYR A 93 -5.79 16.26 -0.62
N PRO A 94 -5.74 15.93 -1.93
CA PRO A 94 -6.52 16.66 -2.93
C PRO A 94 -8.04 16.43 -2.75
N PRO A 95 -8.90 17.34 -3.28
CA PRO A 95 -10.36 17.26 -3.11
C PRO A 95 -11.03 15.97 -3.58
N ASN A 96 -10.42 15.25 -4.52
CA ASN A 96 -10.96 13.96 -4.97
C ASN A 96 -10.93 12.88 -3.88
N TYR A 97 -10.00 12.93 -2.91
CA TYR A 97 -10.01 12.02 -1.77
C TYR A 97 -11.14 12.34 -0.79
N LEU A 98 -11.54 13.60 -0.73
CA LEU A 98 -12.63 14.05 0.13
C LEU A 98 -13.98 13.41 -0.26
N LEU A 99 -14.18 13.01 -1.55
CA LEU A 99 -15.35 12.23 -1.97
C LEU A 99 -15.49 10.93 -1.19
N LEU A 100 -14.38 10.22 -0.99
CA LEU A 100 -14.38 8.98 -0.20
C LEU A 100 -14.63 9.30 1.29
N ALA A 101 -13.92 10.28 1.84
CA ALA A 101 -14.03 10.66 3.25
C ALA A 101 -15.44 11.11 3.62
N SER A 102 -16.12 11.85 2.73
CA SER A 102 -17.50 12.36 2.95
C SER A 102 -18.51 11.23 3.19
N GLY A 103 -18.31 10.05 2.59
CA GLY A 103 -19.16 8.89 2.84
C GLY A 103 -19.09 8.38 4.28
N PHE A 104 -18.00 8.64 4.98
CA PHE A 104 -17.78 8.24 6.38
C PHE A 104 -18.11 9.37 7.37
N GLY A 105 -18.27 10.60 6.90
CA GLY A 105 -18.54 11.78 7.75
C GLY A 105 -19.88 11.74 8.49
N TRP A 106 -20.78 10.83 8.13
CA TRP A 106 -22.06 10.61 8.81
C TRP A 106 -21.97 9.63 9.99
N LEU A 107 -20.86 8.94 10.13
CA LEU A 107 -20.61 8.01 11.23
C LEU A 107 -19.99 8.74 12.42
N ALA A 108 -20.12 8.16 13.63
CA ALA A 108 -19.31 8.63 14.76
C ALA A 108 -17.82 8.39 14.45
N PRO A 109 -16.90 9.23 14.96
CA PRO A 109 -15.49 9.26 14.59
C PRO A 109 -14.82 7.88 14.54
N TRP A 110 -14.92 7.13 15.64
CA TRP A 110 -14.32 5.79 15.75
C TRP A 110 -14.93 4.76 14.80
N HIS A 111 -16.25 4.83 14.58
CA HIS A 111 -16.93 3.95 13.63
C HIS A 111 -16.50 4.26 12.18
N ALA A 112 -16.27 5.55 11.87
CA ALA A 112 -15.79 5.96 10.54
C ALA A 112 -14.40 5.40 10.26
N VAL A 113 -13.47 5.51 11.21
CA VAL A 113 -12.11 4.99 11.06
C VAL A 113 -12.13 3.47 10.91
N LEU A 114 -12.82 2.75 11.81
CA LEU A 114 -12.93 1.29 11.73
C LEU A 114 -13.59 0.81 10.44
N ALA A 115 -14.63 1.51 9.97
CA ALA A 115 -15.29 1.18 8.71
C ALA A 115 -14.38 1.43 7.50
N PHE A 116 -13.61 2.52 7.51
CA PHE A 116 -12.62 2.82 6.49
C PHE A 116 -11.49 1.78 6.45
N ASP A 117 -10.95 1.38 7.61
CA ASP A 117 -9.93 0.35 7.72
C ASP A 117 -10.45 -1.01 7.23
N ALA A 118 -11.66 -1.39 7.64
CA ALA A 118 -12.30 -2.63 7.21
C ALA A 118 -12.53 -2.63 5.68
N LEU A 119 -13.00 -1.51 5.10
CA LEU A 119 -13.19 -1.37 3.66
C LEU A 119 -11.84 -1.46 2.92
N SER A 120 -10.82 -0.77 3.42
CA SER A 120 -9.48 -0.75 2.82
C SER A 120 -8.85 -2.14 2.83
N LEU A 121 -8.96 -2.86 3.94
CA LEU A 121 -8.50 -4.25 4.08
C LEU A 121 -9.29 -5.19 3.16
N ALA A 122 -10.60 -5.08 3.13
CA ALA A 122 -11.45 -5.89 2.27
C ALA A 122 -11.09 -5.69 0.78
N LEU A 123 -10.90 -4.43 0.36
CA LEU A 123 -10.48 -4.11 -1.00
C LEU A 123 -9.10 -4.71 -1.31
N LEU A 124 -8.14 -4.59 -0.40
CA LEU A 124 -6.81 -5.19 -0.55
C LEU A 124 -6.92 -6.71 -0.74
N VAL A 125 -7.65 -7.39 0.12
CA VAL A 125 -7.86 -8.84 0.04
C VAL A 125 -8.51 -9.23 -1.29
N VAL A 126 -9.59 -8.55 -1.68
CA VAL A 126 -10.31 -8.81 -2.94
C VAL A 126 -9.38 -8.63 -4.14
N VAL A 127 -8.64 -7.54 -4.21
CA VAL A 127 -7.73 -7.23 -5.32
C VAL A 127 -6.61 -8.26 -5.42
N LEU A 128 -5.98 -8.62 -4.30
CA LEU A 128 -4.91 -9.64 -4.28
C LEU A 128 -5.46 -11.03 -4.65
N ARG A 129 -6.71 -11.35 -4.27
CA ARG A 129 -7.39 -12.58 -4.72
C ARG A 129 -7.70 -12.55 -6.22
N LEU A 130 -8.16 -11.43 -6.74
CA LEU A 130 -8.37 -11.26 -8.19
C LEU A 130 -7.06 -11.40 -8.98
N ALA A 131 -5.92 -11.00 -8.40
CA ALA A 131 -4.58 -11.25 -8.91
C ALA A 131 -4.09 -12.70 -8.69
N ARG A 132 -4.95 -13.60 -8.18
CA ARG A 132 -4.69 -15.02 -7.93
C ARG A 132 -3.55 -15.29 -6.94
N LEU A 133 -3.30 -14.38 -6.00
CA LEU A 133 -2.32 -14.63 -4.95
C LEU A 133 -2.85 -15.64 -3.94
N PRO A 134 -1.99 -16.52 -3.39
CA PRO A 134 -2.38 -17.51 -2.39
C PRO A 134 -2.77 -16.81 -1.07
N TRP A 135 -3.74 -17.37 -0.35
CA TRP A 135 -4.25 -16.83 0.91
C TRP A 135 -3.15 -16.54 1.94
N LEU A 136 -2.17 -17.43 2.05
CA LEU A 136 -1.08 -17.26 3.01
C LEU A 136 -0.25 -16.00 2.73
N LEU A 137 0.00 -15.66 1.45
CA LEU A 137 0.69 -14.44 1.08
C LEU A 137 -0.17 -13.21 1.39
N ILE A 138 -1.48 -13.26 1.12
CA ILE A 138 -2.41 -12.18 1.43
C ILE A 138 -2.45 -11.93 2.93
N LEU A 139 -2.58 -13.00 3.74
CA LEU A 139 -2.57 -12.90 5.19
C LEU A 139 -1.24 -12.36 5.73
N ALA A 140 -0.11 -12.79 5.14
CA ALA A 140 1.20 -12.24 5.52
C ALA A 140 1.27 -10.73 5.29
N VAL A 141 0.81 -10.24 4.13
CA VAL A 141 0.79 -8.80 3.83
C VAL A 141 -0.16 -8.05 4.76
N ALA A 142 -1.37 -8.59 4.99
CA ALA A 142 -2.39 -7.97 5.85
C ALA A 142 -1.99 -7.96 7.34
N ALA A 143 -1.14 -8.89 7.77
CA ALA A 143 -0.61 -8.98 9.14
C ALA A 143 0.85 -8.50 9.24
N SER A 144 1.37 -7.78 8.23
CA SER A 144 2.72 -7.22 8.30
C SER A 144 2.79 -6.09 9.33
N PRO A 145 3.97 -5.82 9.93
CA PRO A 145 4.14 -4.70 10.85
C PRO A 145 3.64 -3.37 10.29
N VAL A 146 3.93 -3.11 9.00
CA VAL A 146 3.45 -1.91 8.30
C VAL A 146 1.92 -1.86 8.17
N ALA A 147 1.27 -3.01 7.92
CA ALA A 147 -0.20 -3.06 7.87
C ALA A 147 -0.79 -2.76 9.24
N PHE A 148 -0.18 -3.30 10.28
CA PHE A 148 -0.59 -3.04 11.65
C PHE A 148 -0.49 -1.54 11.98
N GLU A 149 0.65 -0.90 11.67
CA GLU A 149 0.85 0.54 11.87
C GLU A 149 -0.17 1.37 11.08
N ASN A 150 -0.43 1.01 9.80
CA ASN A 150 -1.46 1.65 8.98
C ASN A 150 -2.84 1.63 9.66
N PHE A 151 -3.26 0.49 10.20
CA PHE A 151 -4.57 0.37 10.85
C PHE A 151 -4.60 1.04 12.22
N LEU A 152 -3.49 1.02 12.94
CA LEU A 152 -3.41 1.68 14.24
C LEU A 152 -3.49 3.20 14.13
N GLU A 153 -2.89 3.78 13.10
CA GLU A 153 -2.97 5.23 12.85
C GLU A 153 -4.22 5.64 12.06
N GLY A 154 -4.99 4.68 11.52
CA GLY A 154 -6.14 4.95 10.65
C GLY A 154 -5.74 5.50 9.29
N GLN A 155 -4.62 5.00 8.75
CA GLN A 155 -4.02 5.47 7.50
C GLN A 155 -4.54 4.74 6.24
N ASN A 156 -4.22 5.26 5.07
CA ASN A 156 -4.75 4.80 3.79
C ASN A 156 -3.82 3.86 2.99
N ALA A 157 -2.76 3.33 3.60
CA ALA A 157 -1.80 2.51 2.85
C ALA A 157 -2.39 1.18 2.37
N ALA A 158 -3.33 0.57 3.09
CA ALA A 158 -4.02 -0.63 2.64
C ALA A 158 -4.85 -0.35 1.38
N LEU A 159 -5.59 0.77 1.35
CA LEU A 159 -6.32 1.24 0.17
C LEU A 159 -5.37 1.48 -1.00
N LEU A 160 -4.30 2.24 -0.78
CA LEU A 160 -3.33 2.57 -1.84
C LEU A 160 -2.58 1.35 -2.35
N THR A 161 -2.24 0.39 -1.49
CA THR A 161 -1.64 -0.87 -1.91
C THR A 161 -2.62 -1.69 -2.76
N ALA A 162 -3.93 -1.68 -2.44
CA ALA A 162 -4.94 -2.28 -3.28
C ALA A 162 -5.02 -1.59 -4.65
N LEU A 163 -5.02 -0.25 -4.68
CA LEU A 163 -5.13 0.53 -5.91
C LEU A 163 -3.88 0.42 -6.79
N ILE A 164 -2.70 0.68 -6.25
CA ILE A 164 -1.43 0.66 -6.99
C ILE A 164 -1.01 -0.79 -7.29
N GLY A 165 -1.00 -1.66 -6.26
CA GLY A 165 -0.66 -3.07 -6.43
C GLY A 165 -1.62 -3.79 -7.36
N GLY A 166 -2.92 -3.53 -7.24
CA GLY A 166 -3.94 -4.03 -8.15
C GLY A 166 -3.78 -3.51 -9.57
N GLY A 167 -3.48 -2.21 -9.71
CA GLY A 167 -3.17 -1.57 -10.98
C GLY A 167 -1.98 -2.20 -11.71
N ILE A 168 -1.06 -2.83 -10.99
CA ILE A 168 0.09 -3.53 -11.55
C ILE A 168 -0.19 -5.02 -11.75
N LEU A 169 -0.68 -5.71 -10.72
CA LEU A 169 -0.82 -7.16 -10.71
C LEU A 169 -1.95 -7.67 -11.61
N LEU A 170 -2.97 -6.87 -11.87
CA LEU A 170 -4.09 -7.23 -12.74
C LEU A 170 -3.87 -6.90 -14.21
N LEU A 171 -2.79 -6.20 -14.57
CA LEU A 171 -2.51 -5.82 -15.96
C LEU A 171 -2.58 -6.99 -16.96
N PRO A 172 -1.99 -8.17 -16.67
CA PRO A 172 -2.00 -9.27 -17.62
C PRO A 172 -3.38 -9.87 -17.89
N THR A 173 -4.28 -9.79 -16.89
CA THR A 173 -5.56 -10.51 -16.94
C THR A 173 -6.78 -9.61 -17.04
N ARG A 174 -6.70 -8.38 -16.50
CA ARG A 174 -7.82 -7.42 -16.39
C ARG A 174 -7.34 -5.98 -16.60
N PRO A 175 -6.82 -5.62 -17.80
CA PRO A 175 -6.16 -4.33 -18.01
C PRO A 175 -7.09 -3.12 -17.79
N ARG A 176 -8.39 -3.23 -18.07
CA ARG A 176 -9.36 -2.16 -17.80
C ARG A 176 -9.50 -1.90 -16.29
N LEU A 177 -9.72 -2.97 -15.51
CA LEU A 177 -9.82 -2.86 -14.04
C LEU A 177 -8.50 -2.36 -13.43
N ALA A 178 -7.35 -2.87 -13.90
CA ALA A 178 -6.03 -2.40 -13.49
C ALA A 178 -5.87 -0.89 -13.73
N GLY A 179 -6.33 -0.41 -14.90
CA GLY A 179 -6.35 1.02 -15.20
C GLY A 179 -7.23 1.82 -14.25
N VAL A 180 -8.47 1.38 -14.00
CA VAL A 180 -9.37 2.07 -13.05
C VAL A 180 -8.73 2.16 -11.67
N LEU A 181 -8.19 1.07 -11.14
CA LEU A 181 -7.51 1.07 -9.84
C LEU A 181 -6.31 2.05 -9.82
N ALA A 182 -5.47 2.02 -10.84
CA ALA A 182 -4.34 2.95 -10.96
C ALA A 182 -4.80 4.43 -11.02
N GLY A 183 -5.90 4.72 -11.71
CA GLY A 183 -6.47 6.07 -11.80
C GLY A 183 -7.05 6.55 -10.46
N LEU A 184 -7.71 5.67 -9.72
CA LEU A 184 -8.21 5.96 -8.36
C LEU A 184 -7.08 6.25 -7.37
N ALA A 185 -5.85 5.77 -7.61
CA ALA A 185 -4.68 6.11 -6.80
C ALA A 185 -4.28 7.61 -6.89
N SER A 186 -4.93 8.40 -7.77
CA SER A 186 -4.78 9.86 -7.83
C SER A 186 -5.20 10.59 -6.54
N ILE A 187 -5.85 9.92 -5.60
CA ILE A 187 -6.11 10.43 -4.23
C ILE A 187 -4.80 10.71 -3.44
N LYS A 188 -3.71 10.00 -3.76
CA LYS A 188 -2.36 10.22 -3.20
C LYS A 188 -1.33 10.13 -4.33
N PRO A 189 -1.25 11.14 -5.21
CA PRO A 189 -0.57 11.06 -6.50
C PRO A 189 0.94 10.82 -6.39
N GLN A 190 1.57 11.24 -5.29
CA GLN A 190 3.00 11.05 -5.07
C GLN A 190 3.44 9.58 -5.02
N LEU A 191 2.57 8.66 -4.58
CA LEU A 191 2.85 7.22 -4.59
C LEU A 191 2.59 6.57 -5.96
N GLY A 192 1.77 7.20 -6.80
CA GLY A 192 1.45 6.73 -8.14
C GLY A 192 2.31 7.31 -9.26
N VAL A 193 3.30 8.14 -8.96
CA VAL A 193 4.04 8.96 -9.96
C VAL A 193 4.71 8.15 -11.07
N VAL A 194 5.11 6.91 -10.81
CA VAL A 194 5.73 6.02 -11.80
C VAL A 194 4.71 5.37 -12.76
N LEU A 195 3.41 5.30 -12.35
CA LEU A 195 2.40 4.55 -13.08
C LEU A 195 2.04 5.13 -14.46
N PRO A 196 1.87 6.45 -14.65
CA PRO A 196 1.42 6.99 -15.93
C PRO A 196 2.31 6.57 -17.09
N LEU A 197 3.63 6.78 -17.01
CA LEU A 197 4.56 6.42 -18.06
C LEU A 197 4.75 4.90 -18.18
N PHE A 198 4.72 4.18 -17.05
CA PHE A 198 4.73 2.72 -17.08
C PHE A 198 3.53 2.15 -17.83
N LEU A 199 2.30 2.60 -17.51
CA LEU A 199 1.07 2.13 -18.17
C LEU A 199 1.00 2.55 -19.63
N LEU A 200 1.37 3.81 -19.94
CA LEU A 200 1.38 4.30 -21.32
C LEU A 200 2.20 3.40 -22.24
N ARG A 201 3.35 2.94 -21.77
CA ARG A 201 4.24 2.08 -22.56
C ARG A 201 3.82 0.62 -22.58
N ARG A 202 3.32 0.09 -21.46
CA ARG A 202 3.14 -1.35 -21.28
C ARG A 202 1.71 -1.84 -21.48
N ALA A 203 0.75 -0.97 -21.22
CA ALA A 203 -0.66 -1.30 -21.24
C ALA A 203 -1.49 -0.06 -21.62
N PRO A 204 -1.45 0.41 -22.89
CA PRO A 204 -2.15 1.65 -23.30
C PRO A 204 -3.65 1.64 -22.95
N VAL A 205 -4.30 0.46 -23.01
CA VAL A 205 -5.69 0.30 -22.58
C VAL A 205 -5.84 0.63 -21.08
N ALA A 206 -4.95 0.13 -20.22
CA ALA A 206 -4.98 0.43 -18.81
C ALA A 206 -4.67 1.91 -18.57
N PHE A 207 -3.75 2.52 -19.32
CA PHE A 207 -3.47 3.96 -19.26
C PHE A 207 -4.73 4.79 -19.56
N ALA A 208 -5.46 4.46 -20.64
CA ALA A 208 -6.69 5.17 -21.00
C ALA A 208 -7.76 5.08 -19.89
N TRP A 209 -7.94 3.89 -19.30
CA TRP A 209 -8.86 3.71 -18.17
C TRP A 209 -8.38 4.40 -16.89
N ALA A 210 -7.06 4.48 -16.65
CA ALA A 210 -6.51 5.21 -15.52
C ALA A 210 -6.73 6.72 -15.68
N ALA A 211 -6.48 7.26 -16.88
CA ALA A 211 -6.75 8.66 -17.18
C ALA A 211 -8.24 8.98 -17.04
N LEU A 212 -9.12 8.14 -17.59
CA LEU A 212 -10.57 8.30 -17.45
C LEU A 212 -11.01 8.29 -15.98
N ALA A 213 -10.55 7.31 -15.20
CA ALA A 213 -10.91 7.21 -13.78
C ALA A 213 -10.43 8.44 -12.97
N ALA A 214 -9.20 8.90 -13.20
CA ALA A 214 -8.67 10.09 -12.55
C ALA A 214 -9.45 11.36 -12.93
N VAL A 215 -9.80 11.53 -14.22
CA VAL A 215 -10.59 12.67 -14.70
C VAL A 215 -12.01 12.62 -14.12
N VAL A 216 -12.67 11.46 -14.14
CA VAL A 216 -14.02 11.31 -13.56
C VAL A 216 -14.01 11.60 -12.07
N LEU A 217 -13.02 11.09 -11.33
CA LEU A 217 -12.89 11.34 -9.89
C LEU A 217 -12.63 12.83 -9.61
N GLY A 218 -11.77 13.47 -10.41
CA GLY A 218 -11.51 14.91 -10.34
C GLY A 218 -12.76 15.74 -10.64
N ALA A 219 -13.46 15.44 -11.75
CA ALA A 219 -14.69 16.12 -12.14
C ALA A 219 -15.80 15.96 -11.09
N ALA A 220 -15.97 14.74 -10.56
CA ALA A 220 -16.92 14.48 -9.48
C ALA A 220 -16.61 15.32 -8.22
N SER A 221 -15.33 15.48 -7.88
CA SER A 221 -14.95 16.33 -6.74
C SER A 221 -15.17 17.83 -6.99
N VAL A 222 -14.99 18.30 -8.23
CA VAL A 222 -15.35 19.67 -8.61
C VAL A 222 -16.87 19.88 -8.55
N TRP A 223 -17.63 18.90 -9.00
CA TRP A 223 -19.11 18.94 -8.93
C TRP A 223 -19.60 18.93 -7.48
N ALA A 224 -19.03 18.10 -6.62
CA ALA A 224 -19.46 17.95 -5.23
C ALA A 224 -19.03 19.13 -4.33
N PHE A 225 -17.81 19.63 -4.50
CA PHE A 225 -17.17 20.59 -3.57
C PHE A 225 -16.87 21.95 -4.20
N GLY A 226 -17.15 22.12 -5.48
CA GLY A 226 -16.86 23.33 -6.24
C GLY A 226 -15.38 23.47 -6.63
N PRO A 227 -15.09 24.34 -7.63
CA PRO A 227 -13.72 24.60 -8.08
C PRO A 227 -12.88 25.31 -7.00
N GLY A 228 -13.52 26.00 -6.04
CA GLY A 228 -12.85 26.66 -4.92
C GLY A 228 -12.07 25.73 -4.03
N ALA A 229 -12.53 24.48 -3.84
CA ALA A 229 -11.80 23.44 -3.09
C ALA A 229 -10.45 23.11 -3.75
N TRP A 230 -10.42 22.98 -5.07
CA TRP A 230 -9.19 22.77 -5.82
C TRP A 230 -8.27 24.01 -5.80
N ALA A 231 -8.83 25.21 -5.92
CA ALA A 231 -8.05 26.45 -5.79
C ALA A 231 -7.39 26.50 -4.39
N ALA A 232 -8.14 26.26 -3.32
CA ALA A 232 -7.62 26.25 -1.94
C ALA A 232 -6.58 25.14 -1.73
N PHE A 233 -6.78 23.94 -2.27
CA PHE A 233 -5.76 22.88 -2.23
C PHE A 233 -4.44 23.35 -2.85
N TRP A 234 -4.46 23.99 -4.02
CA TRP A 234 -3.25 24.43 -4.71
C TRP A 234 -2.59 25.67 -4.08
N THR A 235 -3.38 26.61 -3.55
CA THR A 235 -2.87 27.89 -3.05
C THR A 235 -2.60 27.88 -1.55
N VAL A 236 -3.23 27.00 -0.78
CA VAL A 236 -3.10 26.95 0.69
C VAL A 236 -2.50 25.62 1.15
N THR A 237 -3.21 24.51 0.90
CA THR A 237 -2.81 23.21 1.46
C THR A 237 -1.46 22.75 0.93
N ARG A 238 -1.28 22.73 -0.39
CA ARG A 238 -0.02 22.25 -0.99
C ARG A 238 1.20 23.08 -0.59
N PRO A 239 1.17 24.42 -0.56
CA PRO A 239 2.25 25.22 0.00
C PRO A 239 2.52 24.95 1.48
N ALA A 240 1.47 24.79 2.30
CA ALA A 240 1.62 24.45 3.72
C ALA A 240 2.31 23.10 3.91
N MET A 241 1.88 22.06 3.21
CA MET A 241 2.55 20.74 3.21
C MET A 241 4.01 20.83 2.74
N SER A 242 4.26 21.59 1.67
CA SER A 242 5.64 21.81 1.19
C SER A 242 6.48 22.52 2.23
N ASN A 243 5.94 23.52 2.92
CA ASN A 243 6.63 24.19 4.00
C ASN A 243 6.98 23.25 5.15
N VAL A 244 6.04 22.39 5.58
CA VAL A 244 6.31 21.34 6.57
C VAL A 244 7.44 20.43 6.09
N LEU A 245 7.43 19.97 4.85
CA LEU A 245 8.51 19.17 4.27
C LEU A 245 9.85 19.91 4.27
N LEU A 246 9.88 21.18 3.95
CA LEU A 246 11.12 21.95 3.76
C LEU A 246 11.68 22.54 5.06
N THR A 247 10.83 22.91 6.02
CA THR A 247 11.25 23.64 7.24
C THR A 247 11.12 22.82 8.52
N GLY A 248 10.33 21.75 8.53
CA GLY A 248 10.14 20.90 9.72
C GLY A 248 11.46 20.49 10.34
N LYS A 249 11.56 20.55 11.66
CA LYS A 249 12.77 20.20 12.43
C LYS A 249 12.65 18.79 13.00
N PRO A 250 13.75 18.04 13.13
CA PRO A 250 13.75 16.87 14.01
C PRO A 250 13.48 17.31 15.48
N PRO A 251 12.70 16.59 16.30
CA PRO A 251 12.07 15.28 16.05
C PRO A 251 10.68 15.34 15.40
N GLU A 252 10.05 16.51 15.20
CA GLU A 252 8.69 16.65 14.61
C GLU A 252 8.60 16.03 13.21
N PHE A 253 9.73 16.04 12.52
CA PHE A 253 9.89 15.48 11.17
C PHE A 253 10.42 14.04 11.17
N ALA A 254 11.12 13.63 12.22
CA ALA A 254 11.74 12.31 12.30
C ALA A 254 10.70 11.20 12.56
N GLY A 255 9.46 11.57 12.87
CA GLY A 255 8.44 10.65 13.30
C GLY A 255 7.74 9.85 12.19
N GLY A 256 8.37 9.61 11.03
CA GLY A 256 7.74 8.77 10.02
C GLY A 256 8.15 9.04 8.58
N LEU A 257 8.83 10.15 8.25
CA LEU A 257 9.32 10.40 6.89
C LEU A 257 10.59 9.59 6.60
N ILE A 258 10.49 8.70 5.62
CA ILE A 258 11.51 7.73 5.23
C ILE A 258 11.92 7.82 3.77
N SER A 259 11.56 8.93 3.10
CA SER A 259 11.90 9.19 1.71
C SER A 259 13.41 9.41 1.52
N VAL A 260 13.86 9.37 0.26
CA VAL A 260 15.24 9.75 -0.10
C VAL A 260 15.53 11.17 0.34
N PHE A 261 14.56 12.09 0.14
CA PHE A 261 14.68 13.47 0.61
C PHE A 261 14.97 13.54 2.12
N ALA A 262 14.18 12.84 2.93
CA ALA A 262 14.38 12.82 4.39
C ALA A 262 15.74 12.22 4.77
N ALA A 263 16.15 11.16 4.12
CA ALA A 263 17.42 10.47 4.40
C ALA A 263 18.66 11.32 4.15
N VAL A 264 18.64 12.20 3.15
CA VAL A 264 19.81 13.03 2.77
C VAL A 264 19.66 14.50 3.16
N ARG A 265 18.61 14.85 3.91
CA ARG A 265 18.32 16.25 4.29
C ARG A 265 19.44 16.91 5.14
N PHE A 266 20.25 16.11 5.82
CA PHE A 266 21.43 16.59 6.55
C PHE A 266 22.45 17.31 5.65
N LEU A 267 22.41 17.07 4.32
CA LEU A 267 23.21 17.78 3.31
C LEU A 267 22.66 19.17 2.97
N GLY A 268 21.51 19.54 3.55
CA GLY A 268 20.77 20.75 3.25
C GLY A 268 19.58 20.51 2.30
N VAL A 269 18.55 21.36 2.42
CA VAL A 269 17.27 21.22 1.72
C VAL A 269 17.43 21.18 0.19
N HIS A 270 18.25 22.09 -0.37
CA HIS A 270 18.44 22.13 -1.83
C HIS A 270 19.13 20.88 -2.37
N ALA A 271 20.17 20.41 -1.68
CA ALA A 271 20.86 19.17 -2.06
C ALA A 271 19.91 17.97 -1.97
N ALA A 272 19.10 17.89 -0.91
CA ALA A 272 18.12 16.82 -0.74
C ALA A 272 17.04 16.84 -1.83
N LEU A 273 16.55 18.01 -2.23
CA LEU A 273 15.60 18.15 -3.36
C LEU A 273 16.20 17.69 -4.67
N VAL A 274 17.46 18.04 -4.95
CA VAL A 274 18.16 17.60 -6.17
C VAL A 274 18.32 16.07 -6.16
N VAL A 275 18.80 15.49 -5.04
CA VAL A 275 18.97 14.02 -4.94
C VAL A 275 17.63 13.31 -5.10
N GLN A 276 16.58 13.76 -4.41
CA GLN A 276 15.24 13.19 -4.55
C GLN A 276 14.74 13.32 -6.00
N GLY A 277 14.93 14.47 -6.63
CA GLY A 277 14.52 14.70 -8.02
C GLY A 277 15.21 13.74 -8.99
N VAL A 278 16.52 13.56 -8.85
CA VAL A 278 17.30 12.59 -9.65
C VAL A 278 16.80 11.17 -9.43
N VAL A 279 16.58 10.76 -8.18
CA VAL A 279 16.07 9.42 -7.87
C VAL A 279 14.65 9.24 -8.41
N SER A 280 13.76 10.23 -8.27
CA SER A 280 12.39 10.17 -8.79
C SER A 280 12.37 10.05 -10.32
N LEU A 281 13.16 10.84 -11.03
CA LEU A 281 13.31 10.76 -12.49
C LEU A 281 13.90 9.41 -12.91
N GLY A 282 14.92 8.94 -12.17
CA GLY A 282 15.53 7.62 -12.38
C GLY A 282 14.51 6.49 -12.18
N ALA A 283 13.69 6.58 -11.14
CA ALA A 283 12.64 5.59 -10.85
C ALA A 283 11.57 5.56 -11.97
N VAL A 284 11.13 6.73 -12.44
CA VAL A 284 10.18 6.84 -13.57
C VAL A 284 10.78 6.27 -14.84
N PHE A 285 12.04 6.62 -15.16
CA PHE A 285 12.74 6.09 -16.31
C PHE A 285 12.95 4.57 -16.23
N TRP A 286 13.30 4.06 -15.05
CA TRP A 286 13.44 2.62 -14.81
C TRP A 286 12.11 1.89 -14.97
N ALA A 287 11.02 2.42 -14.38
CA ALA A 287 9.67 1.88 -14.51
C ALA A 287 9.24 1.81 -15.99
N TRP A 288 9.56 2.85 -16.78
CA TRP A 288 9.33 2.85 -18.23
C TRP A 288 10.00 1.65 -18.93
N ARG A 289 11.19 1.23 -18.49
CA ARG A 289 11.97 0.13 -19.08
C ARG A 289 11.54 -1.25 -18.61
N ARG A 290 10.96 -1.36 -17.42
CA ARG A 290 10.76 -2.64 -16.72
C ARG A 290 9.37 -3.24 -16.89
N LYS A 291 9.25 -4.56 -16.57
CA LYS A 291 8.02 -5.33 -16.65
C LYS A 291 7.73 -6.12 -15.35
N ASN A 292 8.57 -5.97 -14.33
CA ASN A 292 8.48 -6.73 -13.09
C ASN A 292 7.63 -5.97 -12.07
N ALA A 293 6.53 -6.56 -11.61
CA ALA A 293 5.63 -5.96 -10.65
C ALA A 293 6.32 -5.51 -9.35
N VAL A 294 7.26 -6.33 -8.85
CA VAL A 294 8.03 -6.01 -7.64
C VAL A 294 8.85 -4.74 -7.82
N GLU A 295 9.53 -4.62 -8.98
CA GLU A 295 10.33 -3.42 -9.26
C GLU A 295 9.46 -2.16 -9.30
N ILE A 296 8.26 -2.21 -9.89
CA ILE A 296 7.38 -1.06 -9.99
C ILE A 296 6.86 -0.64 -8.61
N LEU A 297 6.53 -1.59 -7.73
CA LEU A 297 6.13 -1.29 -6.34
C LEU A 297 7.25 -0.60 -5.55
N VAL A 298 8.48 -1.08 -5.67
CA VAL A 298 9.64 -0.47 -4.99
C VAL A 298 9.97 0.90 -5.59
N LEU A 299 9.90 1.06 -6.91
CA LEU A 299 10.14 2.33 -7.60
C LEU A 299 9.10 3.39 -7.24
N ALA A 300 7.84 2.99 -7.01
CA ALA A 300 6.79 3.89 -6.54
C ALA A 300 7.15 4.51 -5.18
N ALA A 301 7.67 3.71 -4.24
CA ALA A 301 8.15 4.19 -2.95
C ALA A 301 9.39 5.11 -3.09
N LEU A 302 10.40 4.70 -3.86
CA LEU A 302 11.62 5.49 -4.09
C LEU A 302 11.35 6.85 -4.75
N ALA A 303 10.36 6.92 -5.64
CA ALA A 303 10.02 8.14 -6.37
C ALA A 303 9.29 9.17 -5.50
N SER A 304 8.71 8.78 -4.36
CA SER A 304 7.93 9.68 -3.51
C SER A 304 8.84 10.51 -2.61
N PRO A 305 8.80 11.86 -2.68
CA PRO A 305 9.51 12.72 -1.73
C PRO A 305 8.85 12.76 -0.35
N TYR A 306 7.56 12.43 -0.30
CA TYR A 306 6.74 12.42 0.89
C TYR A 306 6.24 10.99 1.14
N LEU A 307 7.15 10.17 1.69
CA LEU A 307 6.93 8.76 1.98
C LEU A 307 7.00 8.57 3.49
N HIS A 308 5.94 8.04 4.07
CA HIS A 308 5.87 7.64 5.46
C HIS A 308 6.10 6.13 5.63
N ASP A 309 6.41 5.72 6.85
CA ASP A 309 6.61 4.32 7.23
C ASP A 309 5.41 3.42 6.87
N TYR A 310 4.19 3.82 7.20
CA TYR A 310 2.96 3.10 6.81
C TYR A 310 2.77 3.00 5.29
N ASP A 311 3.29 3.92 4.48
CA ASP A 311 3.20 3.87 3.01
C ASP A 311 3.97 2.69 2.39
N LEU A 312 4.84 2.03 3.16
CA LEU A 312 5.60 0.87 2.72
C LEU A 312 4.79 -0.43 2.62
N LEU A 313 3.47 -0.42 2.82
CA LEU A 313 2.66 -1.63 2.66
C LEU A 313 2.73 -2.20 1.23
N GLY A 314 2.88 -1.34 0.21
CA GLY A 314 3.19 -1.76 -1.16
C GLY A 314 4.55 -2.46 -1.28
N VAL A 315 5.53 -2.02 -0.49
CA VAL A 315 6.86 -2.68 -0.41
C VAL A 315 6.76 -4.01 0.35
N ALA A 316 5.96 -4.09 1.42
CA ALA A 316 5.69 -5.37 2.10
C ALA A 316 5.08 -6.40 1.13
N LEU A 317 4.15 -5.97 0.25
CA LEU A 317 3.65 -6.82 -0.84
C LEU A 317 4.80 -7.26 -1.77
N ALA A 318 5.70 -6.35 -2.16
CA ALA A 318 6.85 -6.67 -3.00
C ALA A 318 7.78 -7.68 -2.33
N VAL A 319 8.08 -7.53 -1.04
CA VAL A 319 8.88 -8.47 -0.24
C VAL A 319 8.20 -9.84 -0.15
N ALA A 320 6.90 -9.89 0.11
CA ALA A 320 6.15 -11.16 0.16
C ALA A 320 6.21 -11.91 -1.19
N LEU A 321 6.13 -11.20 -2.31
CA LEU A 321 6.30 -11.78 -3.64
C LEU A 321 7.72 -12.29 -3.88
N LEU A 322 8.75 -11.56 -3.44
CA LEU A 322 10.15 -11.98 -3.51
C LEU A 322 10.38 -13.23 -2.65
N VAL A 323 9.93 -13.22 -1.40
CA VAL A 323 10.06 -14.38 -0.50
C VAL A 323 9.42 -15.62 -1.12
N ARG A 324 8.21 -15.50 -1.69
CA ARG A 324 7.57 -16.61 -2.39
C ARG A 324 8.43 -17.14 -3.53
N ASP A 325 8.98 -16.27 -4.36
CA ASP A 325 9.86 -16.65 -5.46
C ASP A 325 11.14 -17.35 -4.95
N ARG A 326 11.74 -16.83 -3.87
CA ARG A 326 12.97 -17.39 -3.30
C ARG A 326 12.76 -18.72 -2.57
N LEU A 327 11.58 -18.97 -2.06
CA LEU A 327 11.22 -20.28 -1.51
C LEU A 327 11.22 -21.38 -2.59
N GLU A 328 11.00 -21.01 -3.84
CA GLU A 328 11.02 -21.92 -4.99
C GLU A 328 12.41 -22.00 -5.65
N ARG A 329 13.10 -20.86 -5.79
CA ARG A 329 14.38 -20.73 -6.53
C ARG A 329 15.64 -20.72 -5.63
N GLY A 330 15.48 -20.67 -4.31
CA GLY A 330 16.55 -20.46 -3.34
C GLY A 330 16.94 -19.00 -3.16
N PHE A 331 17.40 -18.64 -1.95
CA PHE A 331 17.87 -17.31 -1.61
C PHE A 331 19.31 -17.08 -2.08
N LEU A 332 19.63 -15.88 -2.52
CA LEU A 332 21.01 -15.42 -2.67
C LEU A 332 21.60 -15.05 -1.30
N PRO A 333 22.94 -15.03 -1.16
CA PRO A 333 23.59 -14.56 0.07
C PRO A 333 23.11 -13.16 0.43
N GLY A 334 22.69 -12.97 1.68
CA GLY A 334 22.21 -11.70 2.21
C GLY A 334 20.74 -11.36 1.92
N GLU A 335 20.06 -12.02 0.96
CA GLU A 335 18.65 -11.70 0.65
C GLU A 335 17.71 -11.94 1.84
N ALA A 336 17.94 -12.97 2.64
CA ALA A 336 17.10 -13.24 3.83
C ALA A 336 17.18 -12.08 4.85
N ILE A 337 18.38 -11.55 5.09
CA ILE A 337 18.60 -10.40 5.97
C ILE A 337 17.96 -9.14 5.37
N LEU A 338 18.15 -8.91 4.07
CA LEU A 338 17.54 -7.78 3.37
C LEU A 338 16.02 -7.80 3.47
N PHE A 339 15.40 -8.96 3.23
CA PHE A 339 13.94 -9.10 3.29
C PHE A 339 13.42 -8.95 4.72
N PHE A 340 14.17 -9.45 5.70
CA PHE A 340 13.86 -9.22 7.11
C PHE A 340 13.90 -7.72 7.46
N LEU A 341 14.96 -7.01 7.07
CA LEU A 341 15.08 -5.57 7.32
C LEU A 341 13.99 -4.78 6.61
N ALA A 342 13.64 -5.13 5.38
CA ALA A 342 12.57 -4.45 4.63
C ALA A 342 11.17 -4.73 5.18
N TRP A 343 10.97 -5.87 5.85
CA TRP A 343 9.69 -6.27 6.43
C TRP A 343 9.48 -5.67 7.81
N PHE A 344 10.49 -5.71 8.67
CA PHE A 344 10.40 -5.26 10.06
C PHE A 344 10.91 -3.85 10.28
N GLY A 345 11.80 -3.36 9.40
CA GLY A 345 12.41 -2.03 9.55
C GLY A 345 11.41 -0.89 9.76
N PRO A 346 10.34 -0.81 8.95
CA PRO A 346 9.33 0.24 9.13
C PRO A 346 8.70 0.24 10.53
N GLY A 347 8.29 -0.92 11.05
CA GLY A 347 7.70 -1.05 12.38
C GLY A 347 8.67 -0.79 13.54
N THR A 348 9.97 -0.67 13.29
CA THR A 348 10.96 -0.30 14.34
C THR A 348 11.17 1.19 14.46
N LEU A 349 10.68 2.01 13.53
CA LEU A 349 10.94 3.44 13.50
C LEU A 349 10.45 4.21 14.73
N PRO A 350 9.33 3.87 15.36
CA PRO A 350 8.92 4.50 16.62
C PRO A 350 9.96 4.36 17.73
N TRP A 351 10.75 3.27 17.72
CA TRP A 351 11.74 2.93 18.73
C TRP A 351 13.17 3.33 18.34
N ALA A 352 13.44 3.40 17.04
CA ALA A 352 14.77 3.65 16.50
C ALA A 352 14.69 4.53 15.23
N PRO A 353 14.28 5.81 15.37
CA PRO A 353 14.02 6.70 14.22
C PRO A 353 15.25 6.93 13.34
N GLN A 354 16.45 6.70 13.87
CA GLN A 354 17.71 6.77 13.09
C GLN A 354 17.75 5.76 11.93
N PHE A 355 16.98 4.66 12.00
CA PHE A 355 16.88 3.70 10.89
C PHE A 355 16.06 4.21 9.70
N ALA A 356 15.30 5.29 9.84
CA ALA A 356 14.58 5.93 8.75
C ALA A 356 15.50 6.25 7.55
N HIS A 357 16.73 6.69 7.84
CA HIS A 357 17.74 7.02 6.83
C HIS A 357 18.24 5.80 6.03
N LEU A 358 18.07 4.58 6.53
CA LEU A 358 18.46 3.35 5.83
C LEU A 358 17.39 2.87 4.84
N THR A 359 16.16 3.32 4.96
CA THR A 359 15.06 2.88 4.11
C THR A 359 15.36 3.01 2.61
N PRO A 360 15.85 4.14 2.08
CA PRO A 360 16.17 4.24 0.66
C PRO A 360 17.26 3.24 0.21
N VAL A 361 18.22 2.94 1.06
CA VAL A 361 19.27 1.96 0.77
C VAL A 361 18.66 0.55 0.70
N ILE A 362 17.78 0.20 1.64
CA ILE A 362 17.05 -1.06 1.65
C ILE A 362 16.20 -1.20 0.37
N LEU A 363 15.49 -0.14 -0.03
CA LEU A 363 14.69 -0.13 -1.26
C LEU A 363 15.55 -0.32 -2.52
N LEU A 364 16.72 0.31 -2.60
CA LEU A 364 17.66 0.11 -3.72
C LEU A 364 18.21 -1.32 -3.76
N LEU A 365 18.51 -1.91 -2.61
CA LEU A 365 18.94 -3.31 -2.51
C LEU A 365 17.83 -4.28 -2.89
N LEU A 366 16.57 -4.00 -2.51
CA LEU A 366 15.41 -4.78 -2.97
C LEU A 366 15.26 -4.71 -4.50
N LEU A 367 15.43 -3.52 -5.07
CA LEU A 367 15.39 -3.34 -6.52
C LEU A 367 16.48 -4.15 -7.22
N ALA A 368 17.70 -4.12 -6.67
CA ALA A 368 18.83 -4.91 -7.17
C ALA A 368 18.57 -6.42 -7.07
N SER A 369 17.99 -6.89 -5.94
CA SER A 369 17.59 -8.29 -5.76
C SER A 369 16.53 -8.72 -6.78
N ALA A 370 15.49 -7.89 -6.98
CA ALA A 370 14.45 -8.15 -7.97
C ALA A 370 15.00 -8.22 -9.41
N TRP A 371 15.96 -7.34 -9.72
CA TRP A 371 16.58 -7.26 -11.03
C TRP A 371 17.46 -8.48 -11.35
N ARG A 372 18.28 -8.94 -10.41
CA ARG A 372 19.24 -10.03 -10.63
C ARG A 372 18.61 -11.36 -11.06
N ARG A 373 17.38 -11.65 -10.64
CA ARG A 373 16.68 -12.92 -10.90
C ARG A 373 15.61 -12.84 -11.98
N GLY A 374 15.41 -11.67 -12.56
CA GLY A 374 14.36 -11.43 -13.57
C GLY A 374 12.95 -11.33 -12.97
N PRO A 375 11.92 -11.29 -13.82
CA PRO A 375 10.56 -10.98 -13.39
C PRO A 375 9.99 -12.09 -12.50
N VAL A 376 9.53 -11.69 -11.32
CA VAL A 376 8.80 -12.54 -10.37
C VAL A 376 7.35 -12.76 -10.84
N LEU A 377 6.73 -11.68 -11.35
CA LEU A 377 5.43 -11.68 -12.01
C LEU A 377 5.52 -10.70 -13.18
N PRO A 378 5.43 -11.18 -14.44
CA PRO A 378 5.44 -10.29 -15.59
C PRO A 378 4.15 -9.47 -15.65
N CYS A 379 4.28 -8.18 -15.92
CA CYS A 379 3.15 -7.26 -16.15
C CYS A 379 2.73 -7.23 -17.64
N ASP A 380 3.03 -8.27 -18.40
CA ASP A 380 2.78 -8.33 -19.84
C ASP A 380 1.90 -9.55 -20.16
N SER A 381 0.79 -9.32 -20.83
CA SER A 381 -0.14 -10.37 -21.25
C SER A 381 0.46 -11.35 -22.27
N SER A 382 1.52 -10.96 -22.96
CA SER A 382 2.21 -11.81 -23.94
C SER A 382 2.96 -12.99 -23.32
N GLN A 383 3.14 -13.02 -21.99
CA GLN A 383 3.83 -14.09 -21.26
C GLN A 383 2.90 -14.94 -20.38
N VAL A 384 1.62 -14.69 -20.39
CA VAL A 384 0.65 -15.60 -19.76
C VAL A 384 0.52 -16.81 -20.69
N PRO A 385 0.92 -18.03 -20.27
CA PRO A 385 0.67 -19.21 -21.10
C PRO A 385 -0.81 -19.26 -21.43
N PRO A 386 -1.20 -19.60 -22.66
CA PRO A 386 -2.61 -19.71 -23.03
C PRO A 386 -3.28 -20.60 -21.98
N VAL A 387 -4.35 -20.10 -21.40
CA VAL A 387 -5.27 -20.93 -20.59
C VAL A 387 -5.68 -22.01 -21.55
N LEU A 388 -5.21 -23.24 -21.35
CA LEU A 388 -5.69 -24.39 -22.10
C LEU A 388 -7.20 -24.31 -22.03
N PRO A 389 -7.92 -24.24 -23.16
CA PRO A 389 -9.37 -24.25 -23.16
C PRO A 389 -9.75 -25.48 -22.34
N GLY A 390 -10.59 -25.24 -21.33
CA GLY A 390 -10.87 -26.20 -20.28
C GLY A 390 -10.93 -27.61 -20.82
N SER A 391 -10.18 -28.51 -20.21
CA SER A 391 -10.54 -29.90 -20.21
C SER A 391 -11.95 -29.95 -19.62
N SER A 392 -12.96 -29.84 -20.48
CA SER A 392 -14.27 -30.38 -20.19
C SER A 392 -13.95 -31.81 -19.77
N ALA A 393 -14.01 -32.08 -18.47
CA ALA A 393 -14.11 -33.44 -18.00
C ALA A 393 -15.30 -34.00 -18.78
N GLY A 394 -15.02 -34.81 -19.80
CA GLY A 394 -16.04 -35.59 -20.48
C GLY A 394 -16.80 -36.34 -19.38
N PRO A 395 -18.09 -36.55 -19.56
CA PRO A 395 -18.85 -37.31 -18.59
C PRO A 395 -18.12 -38.60 -18.30
N LEU A 396 -17.89 -38.88 -17.01
CA LEU A 396 -17.31 -40.15 -16.56
C LEU A 396 -18.05 -41.27 -17.29
N PRO A 397 -17.37 -42.30 -17.88
CA PRO A 397 -18.02 -43.41 -18.53
C PRO A 397 -18.93 -44.08 -17.51
N ILE A 398 -20.22 -44.10 -17.83
CA ILE A 398 -21.22 -44.82 -17.06
C ILE A 398 -20.80 -46.29 -17.14
N PRO A 399 -20.64 -47.03 -16.01
CA PRO A 399 -20.34 -48.42 -16.03
C PRO A 399 -21.49 -49.17 -16.80
N GLY A 400 -21.11 -49.86 -17.84
CA GLY A 400 -22.07 -50.70 -18.59
C GLY A 400 -22.64 -51.80 -17.66
N PRO A 401 -23.82 -52.33 -18.02
CA PRO A 401 -24.44 -53.42 -17.25
C PRO A 401 -23.53 -54.61 -17.17
N PRO A 402 -23.51 -55.38 -16.04
CA PRO A 402 -22.61 -56.49 -15.84
C PRO A 402 -22.87 -57.57 -16.89
N ASP A 403 -21.76 -58.06 -17.47
CA ASP A 403 -21.74 -59.14 -18.43
C ASP A 403 -22.28 -60.42 -17.79
N SER A 404 -23.15 -61.14 -18.50
CA SER A 404 -23.88 -62.30 -18.04
C SER A 404 -23.04 -63.60 -17.91
N THR A 405 -21.70 -63.50 -17.81
CA THR A 405 -20.82 -64.65 -17.59
C THR A 405 -20.23 -64.58 -16.17
N GLY A 406 -20.93 -65.22 -15.23
CA GLY A 406 -20.51 -65.38 -13.87
C GLY A 406 -19.14 -66.03 -13.70
N ARG A 407 -18.10 -65.25 -13.40
CA ARG A 407 -16.83 -65.75 -12.79
C ARG A 407 -16.44 -64.87 -11.63
N GLY A 408 -16.33 -65.54 -10.49
CA GLY A 408 -16.15 -64.96 -9.17
C GLY A 408 -14.85 -64.24 -8.96
N TRP A 409 -14.90 -63.31 -8.05
CA TRP A 409 -13.76 -62.59 -7.48
C TRP A 409 -13.00 -63.53 -6.53
N SER A 410 -11.74 -63.82 -6.83
CA SER A 410 -10.81 -64.33 -5.85
C SER A 410 -10.10 -63.16 -5.17
N VAL A 411 -10.32 -63.05 -3.88
CA VAL A 411 -9.52 -62.18 -2.98
C VAL A 411 -8.24 -63.00 -2.70
N THR A 412 -7.10 -62.41 -3.00
CA THR A 412 -5.81 -62.85 -2.41
C THR A 412 -5.17 -61.61 -1.77
N GLU A 413 -4.76 -61.83 -0.55
CA GLU A 413 -4.10 -61.09 0.53
C GLU A 413 -3.26 -59.87 0.19
#